data_65ec6ca1df87f0f517b85d95fc1db3b5
#
_entry.id   65ec6ca1df87f0f517b85d95fc1db3b5
#
_cell.length_a   1.000
_cell.length_b   1.000
_cell.length_c   1.000
_cell.angle_alpha   90.00
_cell.angle_beta   90.00
_cell.angle_gamma   90.00
#
_symmetry.space_group_name_H-M   'P 1'
#
loop_
_entity.id
_entity.type
_entity.pdbx_description
1 polymer ?
#
loop_
_entity_poly.entity_id
_entity_poly.type
_entity_poly.pdbx_seq_one_letter_code
_entity_poly.pdbx_strand_id
1 'polypeptide(L)'
;MPPIINGELTKIDENVKNIIVDVTGTDERAVNQCLNIICSSFAEVGGKIKSMEVKYEDKSITTPDLTPQVKNVHVDVANSLIGGTDLNAEDIQQLLSQARFDSEILNDNELKVYIPSYRIDILHEVDVVENIAVQYRINDVEAKLPDISTIAYEHDWFRSESLMREVMIGLGFQEIMSLMLTNEDAHFSKMKQKEIDHVQVARPITIDRTMIRTSLINSLMEFLEDNKHEDLPQKIFEIGDVLYMDETQETKVRASKKLAGLICHSSANFTEIKSVVTSLLQNLGYSMEISDSNNPSFIAGRVSDVKGTSANGNISGFFGEFSPEVITNFTLDYPVIGFEIEFNPQE
;
A
#
# COMPACT_ATOMS: atom_id res chain seq x y z
N MET A 1 -22.76 18.41 -23.65
CA MET A 1 -21.75 19.15 -22.87
C MET A 1 -22.31 19.49 -21.51
N PRO A 2 -21.65 19.17 -20.42
CA PRO A 2 -22.09 19.62 -19.09
C PRO A 2 -22.27 21.17 -19.09
N PRO A 3 -23.28 21.71 -18.39
CA PRO A 3 -24.23 21.01 -17.51
C PRO A 3 -25.42 20.36 -18.25
N ILE A 4 -25.56 20.55 -19.55
CA ILE A 4 -26.66 19.96 -20.34
C ILE A 4 -26.17 18.66 -20.96
N ILE A 5 -26.62 17.54 -20.43
CA ILE A 5 -26.20 16.19 -20.86
C ILE A 5 -27.22 15.64 -21.86
N ASN A 6 -28.51 15.86 -21.62
CA ASN A 6 -29.60 15.36 -22.46
C ASN A 6 -30.40 16.52 -23.09
N GLY A 7 -30.85 16.32 -24.33
CA GLY A 7 -31.83 17.22 -24.97
C GLY A 7 -33.26 16.94 -24.45
N GLU A 8 -34.23 17.75 -24.89
CA GLU A 8 -35.64 17.63 -24.49
C GLU A 8 -36.23 16.24 -24.76
N LEU A 9 -35.81 15.58 -25.84
CA LEU A 9 -36.29 14.24 -26.21
C LEU A 9 -35.84 13.14 -25.24
N THR A 10 -34.67 13.29 -24.63
CA THR A 10 -34.06 12.29 -23.75
C THR A 10 -33.99 12.72 -22.29
N LYS A 11 -34.68 13.83 -21.95
CA LYS A 11 -34.79 14.33 -20.58
C LYS A 11 -35.53 13.32 -19.70
N ILE A 12 -34.96 12.99 -18.55
CA ILE A 12 -35.58 12.14 -17.53
C ILE A 12 -36.22 13.06 -16.48
N ASP A 13 -37.50 12.85 -16.25
CA ASP A 13 -38.27 13.50 -15.20
C ASP A 13 -39.20 12.47 -14.50
N GLU A 14 -39.98 12.92 -13.54
CA GLU A 14 -40.88 12.07 -12.75
C GLU A 14 -42.00 11.39 -13.57
N ASN A 15 -42.27 11.79 -14.82
CA ASN A 15 -43.27 11.23 -15.71
C ASN A 15 -42.71 10.14 -16.62
N VAL A 16 -41.41 9.97 -16.68
CA VAL A 16 -40.77 8.98 -17.56
C VAL A 16 -41.04 7.56 -17.03
N LYS A 17 -41.61 6.73 -17.89
CA LYS A 17 -41.96 5.33 -17.60
C LYS A 17 -41.05 4.31 -18.29
N ASN A 18 -40.39 4.70 -19.36
CA ASN A 18 -39.47 3.86 -20.11
C ASN A 18 -38.15 4.57 -20.25
N ILE A 19 -37.08 3.87 -20.01
CA ILE A 19 -35.70 4.38 -20.14
C ILE A 19 -34.88 3.46 -21.03
N ILE A 20 -33.92 4.03 -21.73
CA ILE A 20 -32.87 3.32 -22.43
C ILE A 20 -31.60 3.47 -21.57
N VAL A 21 -30.94 2.37 -21.31
CA VAL A 21 -29.64 2.36 -20.61
C VAL A 21 -28.56 2.13 -21.65
N ASP A 22 -27.66 3.08 -21.80
CA ASP A 22 -26.48 3.00 -22.68
C ASP A 22 -25.23 2.97 -21.80
N VAL A 23 -24.41 1.93 -21.97
CA VAL A 23 -23.17 1.75 -21.25
C VAL A 23 -22.04 1.69 -22.26
N THR A 24 -21.07 2.59 -22.14
CA THR A 24 -19.92 2.69 -23.04
C THR A 24 -18.62 2.54 -22.26
N GLY A 25 -17.60 1.99 -22.92
CA GLY A 25 -16.28 1.79 -22.30
C GLY A 25 -15.28 1.20 -23.28
N THR A 26 -14.07 0.98 -22.81
CA THR A 26 -12.95 0.44 -23.59
C THR A 26 -12.76 -1.08 -23.38
N ASP A 27 -13.53 -1.69 -22.49
CA ASP A 27 -13.52 -3.12 -22.20
C ASP A 27 -14.92 -3.70 -22.35
N GLU A 28 -15.13 -4.56 -23.36
CA GLU A 28 -16.44 -5.14 -23.71
C GLU A 28 -17.02 -5.95 -22.53
N ARG A 29 -16.19 -6.69 -21.79
CA ARG A 29 -16.62 -7.47 -20.63
C ARG A 29 -17.13 -6.56 -19.51
N ALA A 30 -16.38 -5.52 -19.16
CA ALA A 30 -16.77 -4.58 -18.13
C ALA A 30 -18.05 -3.82 -18.49
N VAL A 31 -18.23 -3.43 -19.76
CA VAL A 31 -19.46 -2.78 -20.27
C VAL A 31 -20.69 -3.70 -20.09
N ASN A 32 -20.60 -4.96 -20.51
CA ASN A 32 -21.69 -5.91 -20.37
C ASN A 32 -22.00 -6.22 -18.89
N GLN A 33 -20.99 -6.37 -18.04
CA GLN A 33 -21.15 -6.57 -16.60
C GLN A 33 -21.85 -5.37 -15.93
N CYS A 34 -21.44 -4.16 -16.26
CA CYS A 34 -22.06 -2.93 -15.77
C CYS A 34 -23.55 -2.87 -16.18
N LEU A 35 -23.86 -3.17 -17.44
CA LEU A 35 -25.23 -3.21 -17.95
C LEU A 35 -26.08 -4.24 -17.19
N ASN A 36 -25.53 -5.45 -16.94
CA ASN A 36 -26.21 -6.50 -16.19
C ASN A 36 -26.52 -6.09 -14.76
N ILE A 37 -25.58 -5.43 -14.08
CA ILE A 37 -25.78 -4.91 -12.72
C ILE A 37 -26.90 -3.86 -12.71
N ILE A 38 -26.87 -2.89 -13.61
CA ILE A 38 -27.87 -1.83 -13.71
C ILE A 38 -29.24 -2.42 -14.01
N CYS A 39 -29.35 -3.33 -15.00
CA CYS A 39 -30.60 -3.98 -15.34
C CYS A 39 -31.17 -4.81 -14.21
N SER A 40 -30.32 -5.58 -13.50
CA SER A 40 -30.75 -6.37 -12.33
C SER A 40 -31.24 -5.47 -11.18
N SER A 41 -30.59 -4.33 -10.96
CA SER A 41 -31.04 -3.34 -9.96
C SER A 41 -32.40 -2.74 -10.31
N PHE A 42 -32.66 -2.43 -11.58
CA PHE A 42 -33.97 -1.96 -12.01
C PHE A 42 -35.04 -3.06 -11.92
N ALA A 43 -34.68 -4.32 -12.19
CA ALA A 43 -35.61 -5.45 -12.04
C ALA A 43 -36.05 -5.62 -10.56
N GLU A 44 -35.13 -5.46 -9.60
CA GLU A 44 -35.42 -5.59 -8.16
C GLU A 44 -36.42 -4.54 -7.66
N VAL A 45 -36.44 -3.34 -8.24
CA VAL A 45 -37.42 -2.30 -7.92
C VAL A 45 -38.70 -2.38 -8.79
N GLY A 46 -38.92 -3.49 -9.51
CA GLY A 46 -40.12 -3.77 -10.29
C GLY A 46 -40.05 -3.33 -11.76
N GLY A 47 -38.89 -2.95 -12.26
CA GLY A 47 -38.66 -2.65 -13.68
C GLY A 47 -38.78 -3.88 -14.56
N LYS A 48 -39.31 -3.71 -15.77
CA LYS A 48 -39.36 -4.78 -16.79
C LYS A 48 -38.24 -4.62 -17.78
N ILE A 49 -37.27 -5.52 -17.70
CA ILE A 49 -36.11 -5.52 -18.61
C ILE A 49 -36.54 -6.00 -19.99
N LYS A 50 -36.10 -5.27 -21.03
CA LYS A 50 -36.29 -5.64 -22.44
C LYS A 50 -34.93 -5.74 -23.07
N SER A 51 -34.71 -6.77 -23.89
CA SER A 51 -33.50 -6.94 -24.69
C SER A 51 -33.50 -6.01 -25.90
N MET A 52 -32.30 -5.63 -26.32
CA MET A 52 -32.03 -4.87 -27.52
C MET A 52 -30.94 -5.57 -28.34
N GLU A 53 -31.07 -5.50 -29.66
CA GLU A 53 -30.02 -5.96 -30.57
C GLU A 53 -29.08 -4.80 -30.89
N VAL A 54 -27.81 -4.97 -30.56
CA VAL A 54 -26.72 -4.03 -30.89
C VAL A 54 -25.99 -4.57 -32.11
N LYS A 55 -26.01 -3.80 -33.21
CA LYS A 55 -25.39 -4.17 -34.49
C LYS A 55 -24.06 -3.47 -34.65
N TYR A 56 -23.01 -4.26 -34.80
CA TYR A 56 -21.69 -3.83 -35.21
C TYR A 56 -21.51 -4.10 -36.73
N GLU A 57 -20.40 -3.69 -37.28
CA GLU A 57 -20.08 -3.95 -38.72
C GLU A 57 -19.91 -5.45 -39.00
N ASP A 58 -19.36 -6.20 -38.04
CA ASP A 58 -18.96 -7.60 -38.16
C ASP A 58 -19.81 -8.57 -37.32
N LYS A 59 -20.58 -8.08 -36.35
CA LYS A 59 -21.38 -8.92 -35.45
C LYS A 59 -22.66 -8.22 -34.99
N SER A 60 -23.58 -9.03 -34.46
CA SER A 60 -24.77 -8.53 -33.76
C SER A 60 -24.85 -9.24 -32.40
N ILE A 61 -25.11 -8.49 -31.34
CA ILE A 61 -25.28 -9.01 -29.98
C ILE A 61 -26.60 -8.59 -29.39
N THR A 62 -27.20 -9.46 -28.57
CA THR A 62 -28.40 -9.14 -27.82
C THR A 62 -28.03 -8.78 -26.38
N THR A 63 -28.44 -7.62 -25.90
CA THR A 63 -28.14 -7.12 -24.55
C THR A 63 -29.41 -6.74 -23.78
N PRO A 64 -29.45 -6.84 -22.42
CA PRO A 64 -28.46 -7.51 -21.60
C PRO A 64 -28.48 -9.04 -21.80
N ASP A 65 -27.34 -9.69 -21.62
CA ASP A 65 -27.27 -11.14 -21.47
C ASP A 65 -27.25 -11.48 -19.97
N LEU A 66 -28.38 -11.91 -19.46
CA LEU A 66 -28.55 -12.25 -18.04
C LEU A 66 -28.40 -13.75 -17.76
N THR A 67 -27.86 -14.50 -18.70
CA THR A 67 -27.60 -15.94 -18.56
C THR A 67 -26.62 -16.18 -17.40
N PRO A 68 -26.97 -17.02 -16.40
CA PRO A 68 -26.07 -17.34 -15.31
C PRO A 68 -24.81 -18.07 -15.81
N GLN A 69 -23.67 -17.75 -15.23
CA GLN A 69 -22.46 -18.58 -15.40
C GLN A 69 -22.60 -19.85 -14.55
N VAL A 70 -21.96 -20.92 -14.96
CA VAL A 70 -21.99 -22.20 -14.23
C VAL A 70 -20.62 -22.50 -13.65
N LYS A 71 -20.60 -22.90 -12.38
CA LYS A 71 -19.43 -23.41 -11.67
C LYS A 71 -19.77 -24.71 -10.97
N ASN A 72 -18.86 -25.68 -10.98
CA ASN A 72 -18.95 -26.85 -10.12
C ASN A 72 -18.28 -26.53 -8.78
N VAL A 73 -18.87 -26.98 -7.69
CA VAL A 73 -18.38 -26.79 -6.31
C VAL A 73 -18.33 -28.16 -5.63
N HIS A 74 -17.20 -28.45 -5.00
CA HIS A 74 -16.98 -29.72 -4.33
C HIS A 74 -17.12 -29.56 -2.82
N VAL A 75 -17.84 -30.50 -2.22
CA VAL A 75 -18.17 -30.52 -0.78
C VAL A 75 -16.91 -30.65 0.08
N ASP A 76 -16.00 -31.53 -0.32
CA ASP A 76 -14.71 -31.75 0.37
C ASP A 76 -13.82 -30.52 0.30
N VAL A 77 -13.79 -29.83 -0.86
CA VAL A 77 -13.05 -28.57 -1.02
C VAL A 77 -13.63 -27.47 -0.12
N ALA A 78 -14.97 -27.35 -0.08
CA ALA A 78 -15.64 -26.38 0.77
C ALA A 78 -15.32 -26.62 2.26
N ASN A 79 -15.50 -27.85 2.75
CA ASN A 79 -15.19 -28.20 4.14
C ASN A 79 -13.70 -28.02 4.49
N SER A 80 -12.81 -28.34 3.56
CA SER A 80 -11.37 -28.18 3.77
C SER A 80 -10.95 -26.71 3.86
N LEU A 81 -11.50 -25.85 3.00
CA LEU A 81 -11.16 -24.42 2.97
C LEU A 81 -11.78 -23.64 4.12
N ILE A 82 -13.04 -23.92 4.46
CA ILE A 82 -13.71 -23.26 5.59
C ILE A 82 -13.05 -23.70 6.89
N GLY A 83 -12.76 -25.00 7.01
CA GLY A 83 -12.16 -25.63 8.18
C GLY A 83 -13.14 -25.76 9.34
N GLY A 84 -13.05 -26.88 10.08
CA GLY A 84 -13.93 -27.10 11.25
C GLY A 84 -15.39 -27.34 10.94
N THR A 85 -15.75 -27.61 9.67
CA THR A 85 -17.10 -27.93 9.21
C THR A 85 -17.18 -29.35 8.68
N ASP A 86 -18.39 -29.91 8.69
CA ASP A 86 -18.73 -31.22 8.12
C ASP A 86 -20.07 -31.09 7.39
N LEU A 87 -20.10 -30.17 6.42
CA LEU A 87 -21.28 -29.88 5.61
C LEU A 87 -21.48 -30.97 4.58
N ASN A 88 -22.73 -31.39 4.34
CA ASN A 88 -23.11 -32.21 3.22
C ASN A 88 -23.60 -31.38 2.02
N ALA A 89 -23.93 -32.02 0.90
CA ALA A 89 -24.37 -31.32 -0.31
C ALA A 89 -25.66 -30.52 -0.10
N GLU A 90 -26.60 -31.03 0.70
CA GLU A 90 -27.87 -30.39 1.02
C GLU A 90 -27.65 -29.14 1.88
N ASP A 91 -26.75 -29.20 2.87
CA ASP A 91 -26.38 -28.05 3.70
C ASP A 91 -25.78 -26.93 2.83
N ILE A 92 -24.85 -27.28 1.95
CA ILE A 92 -24.23 -26.33 1.01
C ILE A 92 -25.26 -25.74 0.07
N GLN A 93 -26.18 -26.53 -0.48
CA GLN A 93 -27.27 -26.03 -1.33
C GLN A 93 -28.15 -25.03 -0.58
N GLN A 94 -28.46 -25.30 0.68
CA GLN A 94 -29.25 -24.37 1.49
C GLN A 94 -28.51 -23.04 1.75
N LEU A 95 -27.21 -23.11 2.07
CA LEU A 95 -26.39 -21.92 2.28
C LEU A 95 -26.26 -21.11 0.98
N LEU A 96 -26.05 -21.76 -0.16
CA LEU A 96 -26.02 -21.11 -1.48
C LEU A 96 -27.34 -20.41 -1.80
N SER A 97 -28.48 -21.03 -1.48
CA SER A 97 -29.80 -20.41 -1.66
C SER A 97 -29.95 -19.13 -0.82
N GLN A 98 -29.43 -19.10 0.41
CA GLN A 98 -29.41 -17.89 1.25
C GLN A 98 -28.52 -16.78 0.63
N ALA A 99 -27.44 -17.15 -0.08
CA ALA A 99 -26.59 -16.25 -0.83
C ALA A 99 -27.16 -15.88 -2.22
N ARG A 100 -28.39 -16.31 -2.55
CA ARG A 100 -29.06 -16.10 -3.85
C ARG A 100 -28.36 -16.79 -5.03
N PHE A 101 -27.71 -17.92 -4.79
CA PHE A 101 -27.23 -18.80 -5.85
C PHE A 101 -28.19 -19.98 -6.01
N ASP A 102 -28.66 -20.21 -7.22
CA ASP A 102 -29.35 -21.44 -7.57
C ASP A 102 -28.30 -22.56 -7.72
N SER A 103 -28.65 -23.79 -7.31
CA SER A 103 -27.74 -24.92 -7.44
C SER A 103 -28.47 -26.26 -7.60
N GLU A 104 -27.80 -27.21 -8.24
CA GLU A 104 -28.24 -28.59 -8.43
C GLU A 104 -27.21 -29.54 -7.81
N ILE A 105 -27.66 -30.48 -6.97
CA ILE A 105 -26.79 -31.54 -6.44
C ILE A 105 -26.58 -32.57 -7.54
N LEU A 106 -25.32 -32.77 -7.95
CA LEU A 106 -24.96 -33.78 -8.95
C LEU A 106 -24.66 -35.12 -8.30
N ASN A 107 -24.01 -35.12 -7.14
CA ASN A 107 -23.70 -36.27 -6.30
C ASN A 107 -23.34 -35.81 -4.89
N ASP A 108 -22.98 -36.73 -3.99
CA ASP A 108 -22.67 -36.44 -2.58
C ASP A 108 -21.49 -35.46 -2.39
N ASN A 109 -20.62 -35.30 -3.39
CA ASN A 109 -19.44 -34.43 -3.31
C ASN A 109 -19.46 -33.27 -4.32
N GLU A 110 -20.49 -33.13 -5.16
CA GLU A 110 -20.44 -32.13 -6.22
C GLU A 110 -21.80 -31.47 -6.46
N LEU A 111 -21.78 -30.15 -6.49
CA LEU A 111 -22.93 -29.30 -6.84
C LEU A 111 -22.58 -28.48 -8.08
N LYS A 112 -23.59 -28.31 -8.94
CA LYS A 112 -23.58 -27.35 -10.04
C LYS A 112 -24.25 -26.06 -9.59
N VAL A 113 -23.49 -24.95 -9.57
CA VAL A 113 -23.93 -23.65 -9.05
C VAL A 113 -24.11 -22.67 -10.20
N TYR A 114 -25.25 -22.00 -10.22
CA TYR A 114 -25.61 -20.98 -11.20
C TYR A 114 -25.32 -19.59 -10.64
N ILE A 115 -24.33 -18.92 -11.22
CA ILE A 115 -23.84 -17.61 -10.79
C ILE A 115 -24.64 -16.53 -11.52
N PRO A 116 -25.41 -15.69 -10.81
CA PRO A 116 -26.15 -14.60 -11.46
C PRO A 116 -25.23 -13.65 -12.22
N SER A 117 -25.68 -13.15 -13.35
CA SER A 117 -24.89 -12.33 -14.26
C SER A 117 -24.42 -11.00 -13.67
N TYR A 118 -25.00 -10.54 -12.57
CA TYR A 118 -24.58 -9.35 -11.81
C TYR A 118 -23.45 -9.64 -10.80
N ARG A 119 -23.12 -10.91 -10.52
CA ARG A 119 -21.99 -11.32 -9.66
C ARG A 119 -20.71 -11.42 -10.49
N ILE A 120 -19.99 -10.33 -10.54
CA ILE A 120 -18.75 -10.18 -11.34
C ILE A 120 -17.50 -10.63 -10.59
N ASP A 121 -17.63 -10.86 -9.31
CA ASP A 121 -16.60 -11.25 -8.33
C ASP A 121 -16.33 -12.75 -8.31
N ILE A 122 -17.24 -13.59 -8.84
CA ILE A 122 -17.13 -15.05 -8.82
C ILE A 122 -16.35 -15.53 -10.04
N LEU A 123 -15.05 -15.74 -9.88
CA LEU A 123 -14.14 -16.19 -10.94
C LEU A 123 -13.78 -17.66 -10.82
N HIS A 124 -13.72 -18.19 -9.61
CA HIS A 124 -13.29 -19.53 -9.29
C HIS A 124 -14.25 -20.21 -8.29
N GLU A 125 -14.15 -21.53 -8.11
CA GLU A 125 -14.88 -22.31 -7.10
C GLU A 125 -14.69 -21.74 -5.69
N VAL A 126 -13.48 -21.30 -5.34
CA VAL A 126 -13.14 -20.73 -4.02
C VAL A 126 -13.98 -19.50 -3.69
N ASP A 127 -14.33 -18.68 -4.69
CA ASP A 127 -15.20 -17.51 -4.48
C ASP A 127 -16.62 -17.92 -4.09
N VAL A 128 -17.09 -19.09 -4.57
CA VAL A 128 -18.37 -19.67 -4.14
C VAL A 128 -18.24 -20.22 -2.73
N VAL A 129 -17.14 -20.89 -2.39
CA VAL A 129 -16.85 -21.39 -1.03
C VAL A 129 -16.81 -20.25 -0.02
N GLU A 130 -16.26 -19.09 -0.38
CA GLU A 130 -16.32 -17.88 0.47
C GLU A 130 -17.79 -17.51 0.80
N ASN A 131 -18.68 -17.50 -0.20
CA ASN A 131 -20.08 -17.21 0.03
C ASN A 131 -20.76 -18.27 0.91
N ILE A 132 -20.38 -19.53 0.79
CA ILE A 132 -20.86 -20.61 1.71
C ILE A 132 -20.40 -20.30 3.13
N ALA A 133 -19.10 -19.95 3.33
CA ALA A 133 -18.54 -19.60 4.63
C ALA A 133 -19.24 -18.38 5.28
N VAL A 134 -19.55 -17.36 4.48
CA VAL A 134 -20.30 -16.17 4.94
C VAL A 134 -21.68 -16.56 5.45
N GLN A 135 -22.43 -17.40 4.71
CA GLN A 135 -23.78 -17.83 5.12
C GLN A 135 -23.74 -18.81 6.30
N TYR A 136 -22.71 -19.65 6.39
CA TYR A 136 -22.45 -20.50 7.55
C TYR A 136 -22.15 -19.69 8.81
N ARG A 137 -21.72 -18.42 8.65
CA ARG A 137 -21.30 -17.50 9.70
C ARG A 137 -19.89 -17.84 10.21
N ILE A 138 -18.90 -17.24 9.59
CA ILE A 138 -17.47 -17.43 9.89
C ILE A 138 -17.16 -17.36 11.40
N ASN A 139 -17.88 -16.51 12.14
CA ASN A 139 -17.72 -16.38 13.59
C ASN A 139 -18.15 -17.63 14.39
N ASP A 140 -18.93 -18.51 13.79
CA ASP A 140 -19.41 -19.75 14.43
C ASP A 140 -18.46 -20.92 14.17
N VAL A 141 -17.43 -20.75 13.32
CA VAL A 141 -16.37 -21.75 13.07
C VAL A 141 -15.48 -21.85 14.29
N GLU A 142 -15.35 -23.09 14.82
CA GLU A 142 -14.48 -23.34 15.97
C GLU A 142 -13.00 -23.12 15.61
N ALA A 143 -12.36 -22.20 16.31
CA ALA A 143 -10.93 -21.96 16.13
C ALA A 143 -10.10 -23.13 16.65
N LYS A 144 -9.29 -23.72 15.79
CA LYS A 144 -8.36 -24.82 16.13
C LYS A 144 -6.93 -24.34 16.00
N LEU A 145 -6.10 -24.67 17.00
CA LEU A 145 -4.66 -24.48 16.87
C LEU A 145 -4.14 -25.45 15.81
N PRO A 146 -3.30 -24.98 14.87
CA PRO A 146 -2.68 -25.87 13.90
C PRO A 146 -1.77 -26.87 14.62
N ASP A 147 -1.80 -28.15 14.19
CA ASP A 147 -0.91 -29.20 14.69
C ASP A 147 0.48 -29.07 14.03
N ILE A 148 1.07 -27.90 14.16
CA ILE A 148 2.39 -27.56 13.63
C ILE A 148 3.24 -27.01 14.75
N SER A 149 4.38 -27.63 15.00
CA SER A 149 5.41 -27.12 15.92
C SER A 149 6.53 -26.49 15.11
N THR A 150 6.52 -25.17 15.00
CA THR A 150 7.64 -24.40 14.45
C THR A 150 8.34 -23.64 15.56
N ILE A 151 9.67 -23.67 15.56
CA ILE A 151 10.48 -22.83 16.47
C ILE A 151 10.54 -21.44 15.84
N ALA A 152 10.07 -20.45 16.58
CA ALA A 152 10.15 -19.07 16.15
C ALA A 152 11.63 -18.64 16.06
N TYR A 153 11.99 -17.95 14.99
CA TYR A 153 13.30 -17.35 14.78
C TYR A 153 13.11 -15.88 14.37
N GLU A 154 13.82 -15.02 15.06
CA GLU A 154 13.88 -13.60 14.71
C GLU A 154 15.09 -13.37 13.81
N HIS A 155 14.89 -12.72 12.67
CA HIS A 155 15.97 -12.35 11.77
C HIS A 155 16.91 -11.33 12.46
N ASP A 156 18.21 -11.50 12.35
CA ASP A 156 19.21 -10.67 13.06
C ASP A 156 19.04 -9.17 12.83
N TRP A 157 18.57 -8.77 11.64
CA TRP A 157 18.25 -7.39 11.36
C TRP A 157 17.17 -6.83 12.30
N PHE A 158 16.07 -7.56 12.52
CA PHE A 158 14.99 -7.07 13.40
C PHE A 158 15.44 -6.89 14.85
N ARG A 159 16.38 -7.73 15.32
CA ARG A 159 17.00 -7.54 16.63
C ARG A 159 17.82 -6.25 16.65
N SER A 160 18.61 -5.99 15.62
CA SER A 160 19.40 -4.77 15.49
C SER A 160 18.51 -3.52 15.41
N GLU A 161 17.43 -3.60 14.62
CA GLU A 161 16.42 -2.54 14.51
C GLU A 161 15.74 -2.24 15.84
N SER A 162 15.36 -3.28 16.60
CA SER A 162 14.78 -3.12 17.94
C SER A 162 15.73 -2.40 18.88
N LEU A 163 17.02 -2.74 18.87
CA LEU A 163 18.03 -2.06 19.67
C LEU A 163 18.23 -0.59 19.25
N MET A 164 18.26 -0.31 17.95
CA MET A 164 18.33 1.07 17.44
C MET A 164 17.15 1.90 17.94
N ARG A 165 15.94 1.32 17.88
CA ARG A 165 14.70 1.94 18.35
C ARG A 165 14.75 2.28 19.84
N GLU A 166 15.17 1.34 20.66
CA GLU A 166 15.32 1.54 22.11
C GLU A 166 16.31 2.67 22.43
N VAL A 167 17.46 2.72 21.75
CA VAL A 167 18.45 3.78 21.92
C VAL A 167 17.88 5.15 21.50
N MET A 168 17.20 5.24 20.36
CA MET A 168 16.61 6.50 19.88
C MET A 168 15.50 7.00 20.80
N ILE A 169 14.64 6.12 21.29
CA ILE A 169 13.62 6.47 22.29
C ILE A 169 14.29 6.95 23.57
N GLY A 170 15.35 6.28 24.01
CA GLY A 170 16.13 6.68 25.20
C GLY A 170 16.81 8.05 25.05
N LEU A 171 17.13 8.48 23.82
CA LEU A 171 17.63 9.82 23.48
C LEU A 171 16.52 10.87 23.36
N GLY A 172 15.25 10.49 23.57
CA GLY A 172 14.10 11.37 23.56
C GLY A 172 13.51 11.63 22.18
N PHE A 173 13.75 10.75 21.21
CA PHE A 173 13.15 10.84 19.88
C PHE A 173 11.83 10.06 19.83
N GLN A 174 10.92 10.56 19.01
CA GLN A 174 9.69 9.89 18.63
C GLN A 174 9.88 9.16 17.29
N GLU A 175 9.53 7.87 17.24
CA GLU A 175 9.53 7.12 16.00
C GLU A 175 8.36 7.55 15.13
N ILE A 176 8.62 7.70 13.83
CA ILE A 176 7.59 7.88 12.81
C ILE A 176 7.78 6.84 11.72
N MET A 177 6.73 6.64 10.94
CA MET A 177 6.76 5.80 9.74
C MET A 177 6.16 6.60 8.59
N SER A 178 7.00 6.95 7.63
CA SER A 178 6.59 7.66 6.43
C SER A 178 6.37 6.70 5.24
N LEU A 179 5.74 7.20 4.18
CA LEU A 179 5.58 6.42 2.95
C LEU A 179 6.91 6.28 2.22
N MET A 180 7.16 5.10 1.64
CA MET A 180 8.31 4.89 0.76
C MET A 180 8.20 5.65 -0.57
N LEU A 181 6.97 5.98 -0.98
CA LEU A 181 6.69 6.73 -2.19
C LEU A 181 6.79 8.23 -1.94
N THR A 182 7.51 8.92 -2.81
CA THR A 182 7.73 10.36 -2.82
C THR A 182 7.77 10.89 -4.26
N ASN A 183 8.27 12.09 -4.49
CA ASN A 183 8.49 12.67 -5.81
C ASN A 183 9.87 13.33 -5.89
N GLU A 184 10.31 13.61 -7.10
CA GLU A 184 11.62 14.15 -7.42
C GLU A 184 11.84 15.54 -6.82
N ASP A 185 10.79 16.37 -6.75
CA ASP A 185 10.90 17.72 -6.19
C ASP A 185 11.17 17.69 -4.68
N ALA A 186 10.35 16.97 -3.91
CA ALA A 186 10.53 16.82 -2.48
C ALA A 186 11.84 16.11 -2.14
N HIS A 187 12.21 15.11 -2.96
CA HIS A 187 13.34 14.24 -2.68
C HIS A 187 14.70 14.85 -3.04
N PHE A 188 14.78 15.56 -4.16
CA PHE A 188 16.05 16.12 -4.66
C PHE A 188 16.04 17.65 -4.63
N SER A 189 15.07 18.31 -5.28
CA SER A 189 15.10 19.75 -5.47
C SER A 189 15.02 20.53 -4.16
N LYS A 190 14.02 20.26 -3.32
CA LYS A 190 13.89 20.90 -1.99
C LYS A 190 15.11 20.69 -1.11
N MET A 191 15.78 19.54 -1.24
CA MET A 191 17.00 19.18 -0.51
C MET A 191 18.28 19.70 -1.14
N LYS A 192 18.23 20.41 -2.28
CA LYS A 192 19.40 20.86 -3.06
C LYS A 192 20.30 19.69 -3.50
N GLN A 193 19.77 18.50 -3.59
CA GLN A 193 20.49 17.31 -4.04
C GLN A 193 20.41 17.18 -5.56
N LYS A 194 21.47 16.64 -6.14
CA LYS A 194 21.45 16.26 -7.55
C LYS A 194 20.59 15.00 -7.69
N GLU A 195 19.68 15.01 -8.66
CA GLU A 195 18.92 13.82 -9.01
C GLU A 195 19.84 12.68 -9.45
N ILE A 196 19.58 11.49 -8.93
CA ILE A 196 20.25 10.23 -9.28
C ILE A 196 19.24 9.26 -9.87
N ASP A 197 19.72 8.21 -10.53
CA ASP A 197 18.84 7.14 -11.02
C ASP A 197 18.10 6.51 -9.84
N HIS A 198 16.78 6.37 -10.00
CA HIS A 198 15.86 5.90 -8.96
C HIS A 198 14.72 5.08 -9.53
N VAL A 199 14.03 4.36 -8.67
CA VAL A 199 12.87 3.54 -9.05
C VAL A 199 11.65 4.44 -9.25
N GLN A 200 11.10 4.45 -10.46
CA GLN A 200 9.91 5.22 -10.83
C GLN A 200 8.65 4.36 -10.86
N VAL A 201 7.52 4.95 -10.50
CA VAL A 201 6.20 4.32 -10.58
C VAL A 201 5.65 4.52 -11.99
N ALA A 202 5.44 3.43 -12.74
CA ALA A 202 5.02 3.49 -14.14
C ALA A 202 3.66 4.18 -14.36
N ARG A 203 2.74 4.10 -13.39
CA ARG A 203 1.41 4.74 -13.43
C ARG A 203 1.04 5.23 -12.03
N PRO A 204 1.59 6.37 -11.59
CA PRO A 204 1.29 6.91 -10.28
C PRO A 204 -0.17 7.38 -10.21
N ILE A 205 -0.81 7.18 -9.06
CA ILE A 205 -2.18 7.66 -8.82
C ILE A 205 -2.20 9.19 -8.67
N THR A 206 -1.12 9.74 -8.09
CA THR A 206 -0.95 11.20 -7.91
C THR A 206 0.45 11.61 -8.34
N ILE A 207 0.63 12.89 -8.70
CA ILE A 207 1.93 13.47 -9.04
C ILE A 207 2.88 13.55 -7.83
N ASP A 208 2.35 13.44 -6.62
CA ASP A 208 3.13 13.53 -5.38
C ASP A 208 3.79 12.20 -5.00
N ARG A 209 3.55 11.13 -5.76
CA ARG A 209 4.02 9.78 -5.44
C ARG A 209 4.51 9.05 -6.71
N THR A 210 5.57 9.61 -7.32
CA THR A 210 6.10 9.17 -8.63
C THR A 210 7.31 8.26 -8.54
N MET A 211 8.00 8.24 -7.38
CA MET A 211 9.24 7.49 -7.19
C MET A 211 9.31 6.84 -5.81
N ILE A 212 10.21 5.87 -5.67
CA ILE A 212 10.58 5.31 -4.37
C ILE A 212 11.80 6.04 -3.83
N ARG A 213 11.78 6.36 -2.54
CA ARG A 213 12.82 7.11 -1.84
C ARG A 213 14.18 6.40 -1.86
N THR A 214 15.25 7.17 -1.97
CA THR A 214 16.65 6.73 -1.80
C THR A 214 17.26 7.21 -0.47
N SER A 215 16.51 7.98 0.31
CA SER A 215 16.89 8.57 1.60
C SER A 215 15.65 8.71 2.49
N LEU A 216 15.82 8.60 3.81
CA LEU A 216 14.74 8.80 4.80
C LEU A 216 14.59 10.27 5.18
N ILE A 217 15.70 11.01 5.15
CA ILE A 217 15.76 12.36 5.70
C ILE A 217 14.79 13.32 5.01
N ASN A 218 14.54 13.13 3.74
CA ASN A 218 13.59 13.90 2.94
C ASN A 218 12.15 13.73 3.45
N SER A 219 11.77 12.46 3.71
CA SER A 219 10.45 12.15 4.27
C SER A 219 10.27 12.71 5.68
N LEU A 220 11.34 12.72 6.48
CA LEU A 220 11.33 13.36 7.80
C LEU A 220 11.17 14.89 7.69
N MET A 221 11.75 15.53 6.68
CA MET A 221 11.58 16.97 6.43
C MET A 221 10.14 17.30 6.01
N GLU A 222 9.52 16.47 5.13
CA GLU A 222 8.10 16.59 4.78
C GLU A 222 7.23 16.42 6.05
N PHE A 223 7.56 15.47 6.92
CA PHE A 223 6.84 15.27 8.17
C PHE A 223 6.90 16.51 9.08
N LEU A 224 8.07 17.15 9.21
CA LEU A 224 8.20 18.41 9.98
C LEU A 224 7.38 19.55 9.34
N GLU A 225 7.36 19.64 8.00
CA GLU A 225 6.55 20.63 7.25
C GLU A 225 5.07 20.48 7.56
N ASP A 226 4.55 19.25 7.57
CA ASP A 226 3.15 18.94 7.86
C ASP A 226 2.79 19.17 9.34
N ASN A 227 3.75 19.03 10.25
CA ASN A 227 3.58 19.12 11.71
C ASN A 227 4.21 20.36 12.33
N LYS A 228 4.44 21.43 11.56
CA LYS A 228 5.03 22.68 12.07
C LYS A 228 4.18 23.43 13.10
N HIS A 229 2.92 23.05 13.24
CA HIS A 229 1.99 23.59 14.24
C HIS A 229 2.11 22.92 15.61
N GLU A 230 2.86 21.82 15.71
CA GLU A 230 3.11 21.11 16.96
C GLU A 230 4.21 21.78 17.79
N ASP A 231 4.22 21.52 19.08
CA ASP A 231 5.15 22.10 20.05
C ASP A 231 6.61 21.74 19.77
N LEU A 232 7.51 22.66 20.06
CA LEU A 232 8.97 22.45 19.99
C LEU A 232 9.55 22.15 21.40
N PRO A 233 10.63 21.35 21.50
CA PRO A 233 11.42 20.76 20.43
C PRO A 233 10.76 19.54 19.78
N GLN A 234 10.81 19.42 18.46
CA GLN A 234 10.45 18.19 17.77
C GLN A 234 11.71 17.36 17.53
N LYS A 235 11.70 16.11 18.00
CA LYS A 235 12.77 15.13 17.81
C LYS A 235 12.16 13.86 17.22
N ILE A 236 12.39 13.60 15.96
CA ILE A 236 11.77 12.49 15.22
C ILE A 236 12.83 11.60 14.59
N PHE A 237 12.53 10.32 14.45
CA PHE A 237 13.38 9.37 13.73
C PHE A 237 12.55 8.33 12.97
N GLU A 238 13.17 7.73 11.97
CA GLU A 238 12.63 6.60 11.21
C GLU A 238 13.74 5.58 10.96
N ILE A 239 13.40 4.29 11.11
CA ILE A 239 14.20 3.17 10.63
C ILE A 239 13.44 2.58 9.45
N GLY A 240 14.05 2.53 8.28
CA GLY A 240 13.32 2.09 7.11
C GLY A 240 14.18 1.69 5.92
N ASP A 241 13.49 1.20 4.91
CA ASP A 241 14.08 0.82 3.64
C ASP A 241 14.13 2.00 2.68
N VAL A 242 15.21 2.02 1.91
CA VAL A 242 15.40 2.85 0.73
C VAL A 242 15.83 1.97 -0.43
N LEU A 243 15.55 2.38 -1.66
CA LEU A 243 15.89 1.59 -2.84
C LEU A 243 16.84 2.34 -3.77
N TYR A 244 17.82 1.62 -4.31
CA TYR A 244 18.77 2.10 -5.31
C TYR A 244 18.70 1.24 -6.57
N MET A 245 18.87 1.86 -7.74
CA MET A 245 19.09 1.11 -8.98
C MET A 245 20.38 0.32 -8.90
N ASP A 246 20.33 -0.97 -9.24
CA ASP A 246 21.48 -1.87 -9.21
C ASP A 246 21.34 -2.95 -10.28
N GLU A 247 22.03 -2.77 -11.39
CA GLU A 247 21.98 -3.68 -12.55
C GLU A 247 22.53 -5.10 -12.25
N THR A 248 23.19 -5.31 -11.11
CA THR A 248 23.70 -6.64 -10.72
C THR A 248 22.62 -7.53 -10.10
N GLN A 249 21.51 -6.95 -9.65
CA GLN A 249 20.39 -7.69 -9.05
C GLN A 249 19.41 -8.16 -10.12
N GLU A 250 18.75 -9.28 -9.88
CA GLU A 250 17.69 -9.81 -10.77
C GLU A 250 16.57 -8.79 -10.99
N THR A 251 16.15 -8.11 -9.93
CA THR A 251 15.11 -7.07 -9.97
C THR A 251 15.63 -5.71 -10.42
N LYS A 252 16.98 -5.60 -10.66
CA LYS A 252 17.70 -4.34 -10.95
C LYS A 252 17.60 -3.29 -9.84
N VAL A 253 17.26 -3.72 -8.63
CA VAL A 253 17.09 -2.86 -7.47
C VAL A 253 17.71 -3.50 -6.25
N ARG A 254 18.47 -2.70 -5.48
CA ARG A 254 19.04 -3.04 -4.18
C ARG A 254 18.30 -2.27 -3.08
N ALA A 255 17.77 -2.99 -2.10
CA ALA A 255 17.28 -2.38 -0.87
C ALA A 255 18.42 -2.11 0.10
N SER A 256 18.32 -1.01 0.84
CA SER A 256 19.24 -0.68 1.92
C SER A 256 18.48 -0.23 3.15
N LYS A 257 19.00 -0.59 4.32
CA LYS A 257 18.43 -0.22 5.62
C LYS A 257 19.09 1.03 6.15
N LYS A 258 18.28 2.01 6.54
CA LYS A 258 18.76 3.27 7.10
C LYS A 258 18.05 3.63 8.39
N LEU A 259 18.75 4.39 9.21
CA LEU A 259 18.20 5.14 10.34
C LEU A 259 18.46 6.61 10.10
N ALA A 260 17.43 7.43 10.14
CA ALA A 260 17.54 8.89 10.08
C ALA A 260 16.85 9.53 11.27
N GLY A 261 17.33 10.68 11.70
CA GLY A 261 16.70 11.46 12.75
C GLY A 261 16.87 12.95 12.55
N LEU A 262 15.84 13.71 12.92
CA LEU A 262 15.81 15.18 12.88
C LEU A 262 15.50 15.76 14.25
N ILE A 263 16.06 16.91 14.51
CA ILE A 263 15.73 17.78 15.66
C ILE A 263 15.43 19.17 15.13
N CYS A 264 14.30 19.73 15.54
CA CYS A 264 13.88 21.08 15.18
C CYS A 264 13.58 21.89 16.45
N HIS A 265 14.32 22.96 16.69
CA HIS A 265 14.05 23.99 17.69
C HIS A 265 14.94 25.23 17.51
N SER A 266 14.66 26.30 18.23
CA SER A 266 15.28 27.62 18.05
C SER A 266 16.80 27.70 18.27
N SER A 267 17.39 26.73 19.00
CA SER A 267 18.83 26.70 19.32
C SER A 267 19.52 25.42 18.84
N ALA A 268 18.91 24.67 17.93
CA ALA A 268 19.48 23.45 17.38
C ALA A 268 20.81 23.73 16.68
N ASN A 269 21.83 22.89 16.94
CA ASN A 269 23.19 23.16 16.49
C ASN A 269 23.97 21.87 16.23
N PHE A 270 25.10 22.00 15.52
CA PHE A 270 25.97 20.88 15.15
C PHE A 270 26.43 20.03 16.33
N THR A 271 26.75 20.65 17.48
CA THR A 271 27.23 19.92 18.65
C THR A 271 26.16 18.99 19.21
N GLU A 272 24.90 19.41 19.20
CA GLU A 272 23.79 18.59 19.65
C GLU A 272 23.63 17.33 18.80
N ILE A 273 23.57 17.47 17.47
CA ILE A 273 23.40 16.31 16.60
C ILE A 273 24.62 15.39 16.61
N LYS A 274 25.82 15.95 16.72
CA LYS A 274 27.05 15.16 16.93
C LYS A 274 26.98 14.33 18.19
N SER A 275 26.49 14.89 19.29
CA SER A 275 26.34 14.17 20.56
C SER A 275 25.33 13.03 20.44
N VAL A 276 24.21 13.23 19.73
CA VAL A 276 23.21 12.19 19.45
C VAL A 276 23.84 11.05 18.67
N VAL A 277 24.49 11.34 17.54
CA VAL A 277 25.12 10.32 16.67
C VAL A 277 26.23 9.58 17.44
N THR A 278 27.04 10.28 18.22
CA THR A 278 28.07 9.66 19.04
C THR A 278 27.47 8.70 20.06
N SER A 279 26.43 9.13 20.78
CA SER A 279 25.74 8.28 21.76
C SER A 279 25.08 7.07 21.10
N LEU A 280 24.42 7.27 19.98
CA LEU A 280 23.81 6.19 19.21
C LEU A 280 24.82 5.12 18.82
N LEU A 281 25.91 5.51 18.18
CA LEU A 281 26.93 4.57 17.68
C LEU A 281 27.65 3.85 18.82
N GLN A 282 27.94 4.55 19.93
CA GLN A 282 28.56 3.94 21.11
C GLN A 282 27.65 2.88 21.73
N ASN A 283 26.35 3.17 21.88
CA ASN A 283 25.39 2.20 22.45
C ASN A 283 25.18 0.99 21.52
N LEU A 284 25.31 1.18 20.20
CA LEU A 284 25.25 0.08 19.23
C LEU A 284 26.58 -0.67 19.06
N GLY A 285 27.65 -0.24 19.74
CA GLY A 285 28.97 -0.87 19.68
C GLY A 285 29.78 -0.59 18.41
N TYR A 286 29.46 0.49 17.68
CA TYR A 286 30.25 0.92 16.51
C TYR A 286 31.37 1.87 16.90
N SER A 287 32.52 1.71 16.25
CA SER A 287 33.55 2.76 16.19
C SER A 287 32.98 3.98 15.43
N MET A 288 33.55 5.15 15.67
CA MET A 288 33.13 6.38 14.98
C MET A 288 34.36 7.12 14.41
N GLU A 289 34.41 7.22 13.08
CA GLU A 289 35.33 8.04 12.34
C GLU A 289 34.59 9.16 11.64
N ILE A 290 35.05 10.40 11.78
CA ILE A 290 34.42 11.61 11.23
C ILE A 290 35.34 12.23 10.21
N SER A 291 34.80 12.66 9.07
CA SER A 291 35.50 13.40 8.03
C SER A 291 34.67 14.59 7.53
N ASP A 292 35.32 15.52 6.86
CA ASP A 292 34.62 16.65 6.25
C ASP A 292 33.65 16.17 5.17
N SER A 293 32.50 16.83 5.09
CA SER A 293 31.44 16.56 4.10
C SER A 293 31.14 17.79 3.26
N ASN A 294 30.78 17.58 2.00
CA ASN A 294 30.34 18.62 1.07
C ASN A 294 28.87 18.44 0.68
N ASN A 295 28.05 17.87 1.56
CA ASN A 295 26.63 17.65 1.30
C ASN A 295 25.88 19.00 1.15
N PRO A 296 25.29 19.30 -0.03
CA PRO A 296 24.72 20.63 -0.33
C PRO A 296 23.43 20.96 0.44
N SER A 297 22.83 19.97 1.08
CA SER A 297 21.63 20.20 1.93
C SER A 297 21.98 20.92 3.24
N PHE A 298 23.25 20.94 3.62
CA PHE A 298 23.70 21.42 4.92
C PHE A 298 24.54 22.69 4.82
N ILE A 299 24.74 23.36 5.95
CA ILE A 299 25.63 24.51 6.05
C ILE A 299 27.07 24.04 5.89
N ALA A 300 27.83 24.68 4.99
CA ALA A 300 29.23 24.38 4.79
C ALA A 300 30.03 24.54 6.10
N GLY A 301 30.85 23.55 6.43
CA GLY A 301 31.61 23.49 7.69
C GLY A 301 30.77 23.10 8.93
N ARG A 302 29.47 22.82 8.77
CA ARG A 302 28.61 22.32 9.82
C ARG A 302 27.91 21.00 9.42
N VAL A 303 28.61 20.20 8.64
CA VAL A 303 28.24 18.86 8.23
C VAL A 303 29.47 17.97 8.26
N SER A 304 29.29 16.72 8.62
CA SER A 304 30.35 15.72 8.61
C SER A 304 29.83 14.39 8.08
N ASP A 305 30.70 13.69 7.34
CA ASP A 305 30.48 12.28 7.04
C ASP A 305 30.93 11.44 8.23
N VAL A 306 30.26 10.32 8.46
CA VAL A 306 30.56 9.37 9.52
C VAL A 306 30.69 7.97 8.94
N LYS A 307 31.72 7.25 9.41
CA LYS A 307 31.93 5.82 9.16
C LYS A 307 32.15 5.11 10.47
N GLY A 308 31.84 3.85 10.53
CA GLY A 308 32.07 3.04 11.72
C GLY A 308 32.07 1.56 11.39
N THR A 309 32.71 0.80 12.26
CA THR A 309 32.78 -0.66 12.17
C THR A 309 32.42 -1.29 13.51
N SER A 310 31.79 -2.44 13.46
CA SER A 310 31.50 -3.29 14.62
C SER A 310 31.53 -4.76 14.23
N ALA A 311 31.32 -5.66 15.16
CA ALA A 311 31.13 -7.08 14.87
C ALA A 311 29.89 -7.35 13.99
N ASN A 312 28.93 -6.43 13.98
CA ASN A 312 27.67 -6.56 13.23
C ASN A 312 27.71 -5.95 11.82
N GLY A 313 28.88 -5.44 11.38
CA GLY A 313 29.04 -4.84 10.07
C GLY A 313 29.60 -3.42 10.10
N ASN A 314 29.43 -2.74 8.99
CA ASN A 314 29.92 -1.38 8.78
C ASN A 314 28.75 -0.40 8.68
N ILE A 315 29.01 0.84 9.07
CA ILE A 315 28.06 1.93 8.86
C ILE A 315 28.71 3.04 8.05
N SER A 316 27.87 3.75 7.29
CA SER A 316 28.26 5.01 6.64
C SER A 316 27.07 5.97 6.69
N GLY A 317 27.35 7.25 6.77
CA GLY A 317 26.30 8.25 6.81
C GLY A 317 26.84 9.67 6.97
N PHE A 318 25.98 10.55 7.37
CA PHE A 318 26.30 11.96 7.60
C PHE A 318 25.42 12.56 8.70
N PHE A 319 25.87 13.67 9.26
CA PHE A 319 25.08 14.46 10.20
C PHE A 319 25.48 15.95 10.12
N GLY A 320 24.55 16.85 10.42
CA GLY A 320 24.83 18.28 10.35
C GLY A 320 23.64 19.21 10.60
N GLU A 321 23.88 20.52 10.36
CA GLU A 321 22.88 21.57 10.37
C GLU A 321 22.39 21.85 8.95
N PHE A 322 21.08 21.74 8.70
CA PHE A 322 20.50 22.05 7.38
C PHE A 322 20.70 23.50 6.99
N SER A 323 20.94 23.73 5.70
CA SER A 323 21.06 25.08 5.18
C SER A 323 19.74 25.85 5.29
N PRO A 324 19.76 27.16 5.53
CA PRO A 324 18.55 27.98 5.59
C PRO A 324 17.66 27.87 4.34
N GLU A 325 18.26 27.65 3.19
CA GLU A 325 17.52 27.47 1.93
C GLU A 325 16.70 26.17 1.95
N VAL A 326 17.27 25.05 2.41
CA VAL A 326 16.52 23.78 2.58
C VAL A 326 15.39 23.96 3.60
N ILE A 327 15.66 24.58 4.73
CA ILE A 327 14.65 24.86 5.76
C ILE A 327 13.49 25.67 5.16
N THR A 328 13.77 26.69 4.36
CA THR A 328 12.77 27.52 3.68
C THR A 328 12.01 26.74 2.60
N ASN A 329 12.67 25.84 1.85
CA ASN A 329 12.02 25.02 0.85
C ASN A 329 10.95 24.09 1.43
N PHE A 330 11.11 23.68 2.71
CA PHE A 330 10.12 22.91 3.48
C PHE A 330 9.25 23.82 4.37
N THR A 331 9.20 25.13 4.11
CA THR A 331 8.36 26.10 4.84
C THR A 331 8.52 26.07 6.37
N LEU A 332 9.71 25.66 6.87
CA LEU A 332 10.04 25.61 8.28
C LEU A 332 10.63 26.93 8.76
N ASP A 333 10.37 27.28 10.03
CA ASP A 333 10.74 28.57 10.62
C ASP A 333 11.96 28.50 11.57
N TYR A 334 12.33 27.27 11.98
CA TYR A 334 13.37 27.05 12.99
C TYR A 334 14.52 26.25 12.43
N PRO A 335 15.74 26.38 13.03
CA PRO A 335 16.88 25.54 12.68
C PRO A 335 16.53 24.05 12.80
N VAL A 336 16.94 23.29 11.80
CA VAL A 336 16.86 21.82 11.76
C VAL A 336 18.24 21.24 11.69
N ILE A 337 18.50 20.23 12.51
CA ILE A 337 19.70 19.40 12.50
C ILE A 337 19.29 17.95 12.28
N GLY A 338 20.16 17.17 11.66
CA GLY A 338 19.79 15.79 11.39
C GLY A 338 20.97 14.90 11.03
N PHE A 339 20.66 13.62 10.95
CA PHE A 339 21.61 12.59 10.51
C PHE A 339 20.88 11.52 9.70
N GLU A 340 21.61 10.83 8.85
CA GLU A 340 21.21 9.60 8.20
C GLU A 340 22.37 8.63 8.18
N ILE A 341 22.12 7.39 8.61
CA ILE A 341 23.12 6.32 8.68
C ILE A 341 22.59 5.10 7.95
N GLU A 342 23.36 4.58 7.04
CA GLU A 342 23.15 3.32 6.35
C GLU A 342 23.89 2.21 7.08
N PHE A 343 23.19 1.08 7.30
CA PHE A 343 23.73 -0.09 7.96
C PHE A 343 23.99 -1.17 6.91
N ASN A 344 25.24 -1.57 6.79
CA ASN A 344 25.66 -2.63 5.89
C ASN A 344 26.07 -3.84 6.76
N PRO A 345 25.13 -4.78 7.00
CA PRO A 345 25.44 -5.98 7.76
C PRO A 345 26.56 -6.76 7.05
N GLN A 346 27.38 -7.47 7.81
CA GLN A 346 28.30 -8.45 7.22
C GLN A 346 27.44 -9.61 6.70
N GLU A 347 27.66 -10.03 5.43
CA GLU A 347 27.04 -11.19 4.83
C GLU A 347 27.41 -12.50 5.56
#